data_f5288eef64209d364d502e9a482e3ba0
#
_entry.id   f5288eef64209d364d502e9a482e3ba0
#
_cell.length_a   1.000
_cell.length_b   1.000
_cell.length_c   1.000
_cell.angle_alpha   90.00
_cell.angle_beta   90.00
_cell.angle_gamma   90.00
#
_symmetry.space_group_name_H-M   'P 1'
#
loop_
_entity.id
_entity.type
_entity.pdbx_description
1 polymer ?
#
loop_
_entity_poly.entity_id
_entity_poly.type
_entity_poly.pdbx_seq_one_letter_code
_entity_poly.pdbx_strand_id
1 'polypeptide(L)'
;MIEIIPAVLSRNYEDMKNKIALVRGILPVVQIDLCDGIFVQNTTWPFSTGGVSDINFQRILNEQEGMPFWEDIDFELDLMVADAVSNFDIYTKLAPKRIVFHIEAVGDLNEFKDFIEGIDVYIRDAIQIGIAINTTTPIEKIFPLVNSVDFVQCMGIEKIGFQGQIFDERVLNNIKTLKEKYPDLIISVDGGVNFEIAQKLIEAGVDRLVAGSLLLKAEDIRETISVLENLV
;
A
#
# COMPACT_ATOMS: atom_id res chain seq x y z
N MET A 1 -10.99 -7.02 14.46
CA MET A 1 -9.59 -7.55 14.47
C MET A 1 -8.81 -6.71 13.46
N ILE A 2 -7.68 -6.15 13.86
CA ILE A 2 -6.82 -5.35 12.98
C ILE A 2 -6.13 -6.24 11.96
N GLU A 3 -6.04 -5.82 10.70
CA GLU A 3 -5.24 -6.50 9.68
C GLU A 3 -3.82 -5.94 9.68
N ILE A 4 -2.81 -6.82 9.75
CA ILE A 4 -1.39 -6.44 9.73
C ILE A 4 -0.82 -6.80 8.37
N ILE A 5 -0.25 -5.81 7.68
CA ILE A 5 0.26 -5.95 6.32
C ILE A 5 1.75 -5.58 6.30
N PRO A 6 2.66 -6.51 5.97
CA PRO A 6 4.08 -6.18 5.79
C PRO A 6 4.29 -5.32 4.54
N ALA A 7 4.96 -4.16 4.66
CA ALA A 7 5.35 -3.34 3.52
C ALA A 7 6.75 -3.72 3.02
N VAL A 8 6.84 -4.07 1.75
CA VAL A 8 8.08 -4.50 1.07
C VAL A 8 8.54 -3.43 0.09
N LEU A 9 9.51 -2.63 0.55
CA LEU A 9 10.27 -1.70 -0.28
C LEU A 9 11.52 -2.42 -0.81
N SER A 10 11.53 -2.83 -2.06
CA SER A 10 12.55 -3.73 -2.62
C SER A 10 13.42 -3.06 -3.68
N ARG A 11 14.73 -3.33 -3.63
CA ARG A 11 15.70 -2.80 -4.60
C ARG A 11 15.68 -3.52 -5.94
N ASN A 12 15.32 -4.81 -5.94
CA ASN A 12 15.25 -5.67 -7.12
C ASN A 12 14.35 -6.88 -6.81
N TYR A 13 14.09 -7.72 -7.81
CA TYR A 13 13.25 -8.90 -7.70
C TYR A 13 13.70 -9.89 -6.62
N GLU A 14 15.01 -10.16 -6.50
CA GLU A 14 15.53 -11.11 -5.51
C GLU A 14 15.40 -10.55 -4.08
N ASP A 15 15.63 -9.25 -3.87
CA ASP A 15 15.40 -8.57 -2.60
C ASP A 15 13.91 -8.63 -2.20
N MET A 16 12.99 -8.44 -3.17
CA MET A 16 11.54 -8.60 -2.96
C MET A 16 11.20 -10.03 -2.54
N LYS A 17 11.66 -11.02 -3.30
CA LYS A 17 11.44 -12.43 -3.01
C LYS A 17 11.92 -12.83 -1.62
N ASN A 18 13.13 -12.39 -1.24
CA ASN A 18 13.69 -12.67 0.08
C ASN A 18 12.86 -12.06 1.21
N LYS A 19 12.36 -10.83 1.05
CA LYS A 19 11.51 -10.17 2.04
C LYS A 19 10.13 -10.84 2.17
N ILE A 20 9.50 -11.21 1.05
CA ILE A 20 8.23 -11.93 1.06
C ILE A 20 8.40 -13.30 1.75
N ALA A 21 9.52 -13.98 1.52
CA ALA A 21 9.80 -15.28 2.16
C ALA A 21 9.80 -15.22 3.70
N LEU A 22 10.14 -14.07 4.30
CA LEU A 22 10.14 -13.90 5.76
C LEU A 22 8.73 -13.95 6.36
N VAL A 23 7.71 -13.53 5.61
CA VAL A 23 6.31 -13.41 6.07
C VAL A 23 5.39 -14.46 5.46
N ARG A 24 5.88 -15.23 4.47
CA ARG A 24 5.15 -16.34 3.83
C ARG A 24 4.69 -17.37 4.85
N GLY A 25 3.41 -17.74 4.80
CA GLY A 25 2.80 -18.69 5.74
C GLY A 25 2.63 -18.15 7.17
N ILE A 26 2.82 -16.83 7.36
CA ILE A 26 2.56 -16.12 8.61
C ILE A 26 1.40 -15.14 8.38
N LEU A 27 1.48 -14.32 7.35
CA LEU A 27 0.46 -13.34 6.98
C LEU A 27 -0.07 -13.64 5.57
N PRO A 28 -1.36 -13.38 5.31
CA PRO A 28 -1.97 -13.73 4.02
C PRO A 28 -1.71 -12.71 2.92
N VAL A 29 -1.34 -11.48 3.26
CA VAL A 29 -1.15 -10.35 2.32
C VAL A 29 0.17 -9.65 2.60
N VAL A 30 0.80 -9.16 1.54
CA VAL A 30 1.98 -8.30 1.62
C VAL A 30 1.80 -7.08 0.70
N GLN A 31 2.16 -5.89 1.19
CA GLN A 31 2.21 -4.69 0.36
C GLN A 31 3.56 -4.60 -0.35
N ILE A 32 3.53 -4.32 -1.66
CA ILE A 32 4.71 -4.06 -2.50
C ILE A 32 4.72 -2.58 -2.87
N ASP A 33 5.74 -1.87 -2.38
CA ASP A 33 5.91 -0.45 -2.63
C ASP A 33 6.60 -0.23 -3.98
N LEU A 34 5.87 0.27 -4.96
CA LEU A 34 6.35 0.56 -6.31
C LEU A 34 6.71 2.05 -6.41
N CYS A 35 8.01 2.37 -6.40
CA CYS A 35 8.53 3.74 -6.47
C CYS A 35 9.28 3.94 -7.80
N ASP A 36 8.87 4.92 -8.61
CA ASP A 36 9.42 5.16 -9.95
C ASP A 36 10.60 6.15 -9.99
N GLY A 37 10.88 6.86 -8.89
CA GLY A 37 11.88 7.92 -8.84
C GLY A 37 11.43 9.25 -9.46
N ILE A 38 10.16 9.35 -9.90
CA ILE A 38 9.55 10.55 -10.48
C ILE A 38 8.56 11.16 -9.49
N PHE A 39 7.56 10.40 -9.05
CA PHE A 39 6.60 10.84 -8.03
C PHE A 39 7.27 10.93 -6.66
N VAL A 40 8.07 9.94 -6.30
CA VAL A 40 8.91 9.93 -5.08
C VAL A 40 10.38 9.82 -5.45
N GLN A 41 11.28 10.31 -4.58
CA GLN A 41 12.73 10.33 -4.88
C GLN A 41 13.38 8.94 -4.93
N ASN A 42 12.75 7.95 -4.29
CA ASN A 42 13.26 6.58 -4.24
C ASN A 42 12.85 5.81 -5.50
N THR A 43 13.62 4.78 -5.83
CA THR A 43 13.28 3.79 -6.85
C THR A 43 13.29 2.39 -6.26
N THR A 44 12.24 1.62 -6.57
CA THR A 44 12.13 0.21 -6.19
C THR A 44 11.95 -0.66 -7.41
N TRP A 45 11.97 -1.98 -7.24
CA TRP A 45 11.55 -2.89 -8.30
C TRP A 45 10.12 -2.53 -8.77
N PRO A 46 9.85 -2.51 -10.07
CA PRO A 46 10.70 -2.86 -11.21
C PRO A 46 11.54 -1.69 -11.78
N PHE A 47 11.49 -0.49 -11.19
CA PHE A 47 12.07 0.75 -11.71
C PHE A 47 13.55 0.96 -11.36
N SER A 48 14.10 0.17 -10.45
CA SER A 48 15.45 0.34 -9.88
C SER A 48 16.61 0.04 -10.82
N THR A 49 16.35 -0.30 -12.07
CA THR A 49 17.34 -0.79 -13.05
C THR A 49 17.92 0.31 -13.92
N GLY A 50 17.74 1.58 -13.58
CA GLY A 50 18.29 2.70 -14.33
C GLY A 50 17.71 2.86 -15.75
N GLY A 51 16.42 2.58 -15.90
CA GLY A 51 15.70 2.68 -17.18
C GLY A 51 15.79 1.42 -18.06
N VAL A 52 16.48 0.39 -17.58
CA VAL A 52 16.44 -0.94 -18.22
C VAL A 52 15.28 -1.71 -17.62
N SER A 53 14.46 -2.30 -18.48
CA SER A 53 13.34 -3.14 -18.05
C SER A 53 13.84 -4.36 -17.26
N ASP A 54 13.33 -4.57 -16.04
CA ASP A 54 13.67 -5.76 -15.24
C ASP A 54 13.17 -7.02 -15.93
N ILE A 55 14.05 -8.01 -16.07
CA ILE A 55 13.74 -9.25 -16.83
C ILE A 55 12.62 -10.06 -16.18
N ASN A 56 12.56 -10.08 -14.83
CA ASN A 56 11.52 -10.83 -14.13
C ASN A 56 10.17 -10.12 -14.26
N PHE A 57 10.18 -8.78 -14.23
CA PHE A 57 8.98 -7.98 -14.50
C PHE A 57 8.42 -8.28 -15.90
N GLN A 58 9.30 -8.32 -16.94
CA GLN A 58 8.87 -8.66 -18.28
C GLN A 58 8.32 -10.09 -18.41
N ARG A 59 8.89 -11.05 -17.70
CA ARG A 59 8.37 -12.43 -17.66
C ARG A 59 7.00 -12.51 -17.03
N ILE A 60 6.76 -11.76 -15.95
CA ILE A 60 5.44 -11.69 -15.32
C ILE A 60 4.43 -11.04 -16.27
N LEU A 61 4.77 -9.91 -16.91
CA LEU A 61 3.89 -9.25 -17.87
C LEU A 61 3.53 -10.12 -19.08
N ASN A 62 4.43 -11.04 -19.46
CA ASN A 62 4.22 -12.00 -20.55
C ASN A 62 3.63 -13.34 -20.05
N GLU A 63 3.17 -13.43 -18.81
CA GLU A 63 2.56 -14.63 -18.23
C GLU A 63 3.49 -15.86 -18.23
N GLN A 64 4.80 -15.65 -18.23
CA GLN A 64 5.82 -16.69 -18.17
C GLN A 64 6.19 -17.07 -16.74
N GLU A 65 5.99 -16.16 -15.81
CA GLU A 65 6.20 -16.32 -14.36
C GLU A 65 5.10 -15.57 -13.60
N GLY A 66 4.87 -15.92 -12.33
CA GLY A 66 4.03 -15.16 -11.40
C GLY A 66 4.89 -14.30 -10.46
N MET A 67 4.22 -13.49 -9.65
CA MET A 67 4.86 -12.83 -8.51
C MET A 67 5.44 -13.89 -7.54
N PRO A 68 6.52 -13.58 -6.78
CA PRO A 68 7.11 -14.56 -5.87
C PRO A 68 6.09 -15.09 -4.85
N PHE A 69 5.91 -16.41 -4.79
CA PHE A 69 5.01 -17.09 -3.84
C PHE A 69 3.51 -16.76 -4.01
N TRP A 70 3.08 -16.34 -5.19
CA TRP A 70 1.70 -15.95 -5.50
C TRP A 70 0.65 -17.06 -5.18
N GLU A 71 1.06 -18.31 -5.05
CA GLU A 71 0.18 -19.41 -4.64
C GLU A 71 -0.16 -19.39 -3.14
N ASP A 72 0.65 -18.71 -2.33
CA ASP A 72 0.58 -18.75 -0.87
C ASP A 72 0.27 -17.39 -0.23
N ILE A 73 0.46 -16.29 -0.97
CA ILE A 73 0.33 -14.93 -0.42
C ILE A 73 -0.27 -13.99 -1.46
N ASP A 74 -1.21 -13.19 -1.02
CA ASP A 74 -1.84 -12.13 -1.82
C ASP A 74 -0.99 -10.84 -1.82
N PHE A 75 -1.16 -10.00 -2.85
CA PHE A 75 -0.41 -8.76 -3.00
C PHE A 75 -1.33 -7.53 -2.94
N GLU A 76 -0.89 -6.53 -2.22
CA GLU A 76 -1.34 -5.15 -2.32
C GLU A 76 -0.24 -4.34 -3.01
N LEU A 77 -0.56 -3.59 -4.07
CA LEU A 77 0.40 -2.72 -4.74
C LEU A 77 0.18 -1.28 -4.29
N ASP A 78 1.19 -0.70 -3.67
CA ASP A 78 1.20 0.73 -3.37
C ASP A 78 1.92 1.47 -4.50
N LEU A 79 1.14 2.19 -5.33
CA LEU A 79 1.62 2.83 -6.55
C LEU A 79 2.15 4.23 -6.29
N MET A 80 3.36 4.33 -5.73
CA MET A 80 4.10 5.59 -5.63
C MET A 80 4.77 5.95 -6.96
N VAL A 81 3.96 6.08 -8.02
CA VAL A 81 4.39 6.31 -9.40
C VAL A 81 3.60 7.43 -10.06
N ALA A 82 4.23 8.17 -10.96
CA ALA A 82 3.62 9.31 -11.64
C ALA A 82 2.50 8.91 -12.63
N ASP A 83 2.62 7.74 -13.27
CA ASP A 83 1.74 7.30 -14.36
C ASP A 83 0.82 6.13 -13.95
N ALA A 84 0.38 6.08 -12.69
CA ALA A 84 -0.39 4.96 -12.15
C ALA A 84 -1.66 4.65 -12.96
N VAL A 85 -2.44 5.66 -13.33
CA VAL A 85 -3.68 5.52 -14.09
C VAL A 85 -3.41 5.03 -15.52
N SER A 86 -2.44 5.65 -16.21
CA SER A 86 -2.12 5.31 -17.61
C SER A 86 -1.55 3.89 -17.77
N ASN A 87 -0.95 3.36 -16.71
CA ASN A 87 -0.33 2.03 -16.69
C ASN A 87 -1.13 1.00 -15.86
N PHE A 88 -2.39 1.28 -15.55
CA PHE A 88 -3.23 0.41 -14.72
C PHE A 88 -3.24 -1.05 -15.20
N ASP A 89 -3.41 -1.26 -16.51
CA ASP A 89 -3.41 -2.59 -17.13
C ASP A 89 -2.09 -3.36 -16.92
N ILE A 90 -0.97 -2.64 -16.76
CA ILE A 90 0.33 -3.25 -16.45
C ILE A 90 0.33 -3.77 -15.01
N TYR A 91 -0.20 -2.98 -14.07
CA TYR A 91 -0.23 -3.37 -12.67
C TYR A 91 -1.21 -4.49 -12.38
N THR A 92 -2.35 -4.57 -13.11
CA THR A 92 -3.29 -5.68 -12.98
C THR A 92 -2.68 -7.03 -13.38
N LYS A 93 -1.69 -7.05 -14.30
CA LYS A 93 -0.96 -8.27 -14.68
C LYS A 93 -0.08 -8.85 -13.57
N LEU A 94 0.23 -8.08 -12.53
CA LEU A 94 0.89 -8.60 -11.34
C LEU A 94 -0.07 -9.39 -10.43
N ALA A 95 -1.33 -9.52 -10.83
CA ALA A 95 -2.40 -10.22 -10.15
C ALA A 95 -2.58 -9.80 -8.66
N PRO A 96 -2.65 -8.49 -8.35
CA PRO A 96 -2.84 -8.05 -6.98
C PRO A 96 -4.28 -8.29 -6.51
N LYS A 97 -4.47 -8.40 -5.20
CA LYS A 97 -5.78 -8.31 -4.54
C LYS A 97 -6.20 -6.86 -4.29
N ARG A 98 -5.22 -5.97 -4.17
CA ARG A 98 -5.46 -4.55 -3.89
C ARG A 98 -4.47 -3.67 -4.66
N ILE A 99 -4.95 -2.52 -5.09
CA ILE A 99 -4.12 -1.46 -5.69
C ILE A 99 -4.43 -0.15 -4.97
N VAL A 100 -3.39 0.57 -4.57
CA VAL A 100 -3.45 1.87 -3.90
C VAL A 100 -2.91 2.95 -4.83
N PHE A 101 -3.69 3.99 -5.07
CA PHE A 101 -3.31 5.16 -5.86
C PHE A 101 -3.08 6.35 -4.95
N HIS A 102 -1.93 7.02 -5.06
CA HIS A 102 -1.68 8.27 -4.35
C HIS A 102 -2.40 9.43 -5.04
N ILE A 103 -3.28 10.12 -4.32
CA ILE A 103 -4.05 11.25 -4.90
C ILE A 103 -3.16 12.42 -5.31
N GLU A 104 -1.97 12.53 -4.75
CA GLU A 104 -0.98 13.55 -5.10
C GLU A 104 -0.27 13.24 -6.44
N ALA A 105 -0.32 11.99 -6.91
CA ALA A 105 0.21 11.58 -8.21
C ALA A 105 -0.81 11.73 -9.34
N VAL A 106 -2.11 11.87 -9.02
CA VAL A 106 -3.14 12.03 -10.05
C VAL A 106 -3.34 13.51 -10.37
N GLY A 107 -3.60 13.84 -11.65
CA GLY A 107 -3.78 15.21 -12.10
C GLY A 107 -5.12 15.80 -11.67
N ASP A 108 -6.20 15.45 -12.38
CA ASP A 108 -7.56 15.88 -12.06
C ASP A 108 -8.32 14.81 -11.31
N LEU A 109 -8.89 15.17 -10.14
CA LEU A 109 -9.62 14.22 -9.28
C LEU A 109 -10.96 13.78 -9.87
N ASN A 110 -11.59 14.58 -10.75
CA ASN A 110 -12.82 14.15 -11.41
C ASN A 110 -12.53 13.13 -12.51
N GLU A 111 -11.49 13.38 -13.32
CA GLU A 111 -11.04 12.42 -14.33
C GLU A 111 -10.59 11.10 -13.65
N PHE A 112 -9.93 11.20 -12.51
CA PHE A 112 -9.54 10.03 -11.72
C PHE A 112 -10.76 9.28 -11.17
N LYS A 113 -11.79 9.99 -10.68
CA LYS A 113 -13.04 9.40 -10.26
C LYS A 113 -13.72 8.66 -11.41
N ASP A 114 -13.84 9.30 -12.57
CA ASP A 114 -14.41 8.70 -13.76
C ASP A 114 -13.63 7.45 -14.20
N PHE A 115 -12.30 7.47 -14.07
CA PHE A 115 -11.46 6.30 -14.30
C PHE A 115 -11.82 5.16 -13.34
N ILE A 116 -11.88 5.41 -12.01
CA ILE A 116 -12.20 4.37 -11.02
C ILE A 116 -13.59 3.78 -11.27
N GLU A 117 -14.59 4.63 -11.53
CA GLU A 117 -15.96 4.21 -11.79
C GLU A 117 -16.10 3.49 -13.15
N GLY A 118 -15.19 3.74 -14.08
CA GLY A 118 -15.10 3.08 -15.39
C GLY A 118 -14.33 1.76 -15.41
N ILE A 119 -13.69 1.36 -14.32
CA ILE A 119 -12.97 0.07 -14.25
C ILE A 119 -13.97 -1.08 -14.47
N ASP A 120 -13.57 -2.02 -15.35
CA ASP A 120 -14.37 -3.19 -15.66
C ASP A 120 -14.80 -3.97 -14.42
N VAL A 121 -16.06 -4.41 -14.39
CA VAL A 121 -16.66 -5.08 -13.22
C VAL A 121 -15.90 -6.34 -12.84
N TYR A 122 -15.38 -7.12 -13.79
CA TYR A 122 -14.61 -8.32 -13.48
C TYR A 122 -13.27 -8.01 -12.83
N ILE A 123 -12.67 -6.87 -13.18
CA ILE A 123 -11.45 -6.37 -12.49
C ILE A 123 -11.82 -5.92 -11.08
N ARG A 124 -12.92 -5.16 -10.91
CA ARG A 124 -13.41 -4.71 -9.61
C ARG A 124 -13.79 -5.85 -8.66
N ASP A 125 -14.32 -6.94 -9.18
CA ASP A 125 -14.64 -8.14 -8.39
C ASP A 125 -13.36 -8.87 -7.90
N ALA A 126 -12.26 -8.75 -8.65
CA ALA A 126 -11.00 -9.40 -8.32
C ALA A 126 -10.05 -8.52 -7.51
N ILE A 127 -10.08 -7.19 -7.72
CA ILE A 127 -9.10 -6.23 -7.20
C ILE A 127 -9.81 -5.09 -6.47
N GLN A 128 -9.52 -4.93 -5.17
CA GLN A 128 -9.95 -3.77 -4.40
C GLN A 128 -9.11 -2.54 -4.78
N ILE A 129 -9.77 -1.42 -4.97
CA ILE A 129 -9.12 -0.15 -5.29
C ILE A 129 -9.11 0.75 -4.05
N GLY A 130 -7.92 1.13 -3.63
CA GLY A 130 -7.68 2.09 -2.56
C GLY A 130 -7.09 3.40 -3.08
N ILE A 131 -7.24 4.45 -2.27
CA ILE A 131 -6.53 5.71 -2.47
C ILE A 131 -5.68 6.02 -1.26
N ALA A 132 -4.46 6.51 -1.50
CA ALA A 132 -3.56 7.00 -0.47
C ALA A 132 -3.58 8.54 -0.42
N ILE A 133 -3.45 9.08 0.79
CA ILE A 133 -3.34 10.52 1.04
C ILE A 133 -2.20 10.82 2.01
N ASN A 134 -1.35 11.80 1.65
CA ASN A 134 -0.25 12.25 2.48
C ASN A 134 -0.74 13.12 3.65
N THR A 135 -0.01 13.14 4.77
CA THR A 135 -0.31 13.94 5.96
C THR A 135 -0.38 15.45 5.68
N THR A 136 0.29 15.94 4.65
CA THR A 136 0.32 17.35 4.23
C THR A 136 -0.83 17.74 3.31
N THR A 137 -1.58 16.78 2.79
CA THR A 137 -2.70 17.02 1.88
C THR A 137 -3.99 17.18 2.69
N PRO A 138 -4.79 18.22 2.47
CA PRO A 138 -6.07 18.38 3.13
C PRO A 138 -6.99 17.19 2.89
N ILE A 139 -7.52 16.61 3.98
CA ILE A 139 -8.31 15.37 3.94
C ILE A 139 -9.59 15.51 3.11
N GLU A 140 -10.13 16.72 3.01
CA GLU A 140 -11.33 17.03 2.26
C GLU A 140 -11.20 16.73 0.75
N LYS A 141 -9.96 16.71 0.24
CA LYS A 141 -9.72 16.39 -1.18
C LYS A 141 -10.21 15.01 -1.59
N ILE A 142 -10.21 14.04 -0.66
CA ILE A 142 -10.65 12.68 -0.97
C ILE A 142 -12.15 12.45 -0.80
N PHE A 143 -12.89 13.36 -0.14
CA PHE A 143 -14.33 13.16 0.10
C PHE A 143 -15.15 12.83 -1.15
N PRO A 144 -14.89 13.43 -2.33
CA PRO A 144 -15.63 13.07 -3.55
C PRO A 144 -15.33 11.65 -4.06
N LEU A 145 -14.22 11.03 -3.62
CA LEU A 145 -13.73 9.73 -4.09
C LEU A 145 -14.10 8.58 -3.16
N VAL A 146 -14.41 8.85 -1.87
CA VAL A 146 -14.59 7.82 -0.84
C VAL A 146 -15.63 6.76 -1.21
N ASN A 147 -16.72 7.15 -1.87
CA ASN A 147 -17.77 6.21 -2.27
C ASN A 147 -17.43 5.41 -3.55
N SER A 148 -16.35 5.75 -4.24
CA SER A 148 -15.91 5.09 -5.48
C SER A 148 -14.76 4.11 -5.24
N VAL A 149 -14.22 4.06 -4.00
CA VAL A 149 -13.09 3.20 -3.61
C VAL A 149 -13.50 2.22 -2.51
N ASP A 150 -12.69 1.18 -2.32
CA ASP A 150 -12.94 0.14 -1.30
C ASP A 150 -12.31 0.50 0.05
N PHE A 151 -11.23 1.30 0.06
CA PHE A 151 -10.54 1.73 1.27
C PHE A 151 -9.71 2.99 1.05
N VAL A 152 -9.29 3.61 2.15
CA VAL A 152 -8.37 4.74 2.15
C VAL A 152 -7.12 4.39 2.94
N GLN A 153 -5.95 4.66 2.37
CA GLN A 153 -4.67 4.58 3.05
C GLN A 153 -4.22 5.98 3.47
N CYS A 154 -4.16 6.23 4.77
CA CYS A 154 -3.58 7.45 5.32
C CYS A 154 -2.08 7.24 5.52
N MET A 155 -1.25 8.09 4.91
CA MET A 155 0.19 8.00 5.15
C MET A 155 0.51 8.46 6.56
N GLY A 156 1.26 7.64 7.31
CA GLY A 156 1.72 7.94 8.67
C GLY A 156 3.03 8.73 8.71
N ILE A 157 3.56 9.13 7.54
CA ILE A 157 4.83 9.83 7.38
C ILE A 157 4.69 10.92 6.31
N GLU A 158 5.44 12.00 6.41
CA GLU A 158 5.41 13.08 5.42
C GLU A 158 6.19 12.72 4.14
N LYS A 159 7.38 12.12 4.30
CA LYS A 159 8.26 11.77 3.18
C LYS A 159 8.08 10.30 2.79
N ILE A 160 7.15 10.04 1.89
CA ILE A 160 6.84 8.69 1.39
C ILE A 160 7.93 8.10 0.49
N GLY A 161 7.89 6.78 0.29
CA GLY A 161 8.88 6.03 -0.50
C GLY A 161 10.14 5.63 0.28
N PHE A 162 10.20 5.87 1.59
CA PHE A 162 11.33 5.49 2.46
C PHE A 162 10.84 4.88 3.76
N GLN A 163 11.49 3.80 4.19
CA GLN A 163 11.22 3.18 5.49
C GLN A 163 11.97 3.86 6.64
N GLY A 164 11.47 3.66 7.87
CA GLY A 164 12.12 4.15 9.10
C GLY A 164 11.98 5.65 9.33
N GLN A 165 10.97 6.29 8.74
CA GLN A 165 10.64 7.69 8.97
C GLN A 165 9.90 7.87 10.31
N ILE A 166 9.96 9.09 10.85
CA ILE A 166 9.25 9.48 12.06
C ILE A 166 7.76 9.56 11.75
N PHE A 167 6.94 9.03 12.64
CA PHE A 167 5.48 9.10 12.55
C PHE A 167 4.98 10.56 12.63
N ASP A 168 4.05 10.89 11.80
CA ASP A 168 3.41 12.20 11.74
C ASP A 168 2.02 12.15 12.39
N GLU A 169 1.88 12.74 13.57
CA GLU A 169 0.63 12.68 14.35
C GLU A 169 -0.56 13.37 13.67
N ARG A 170 -0.35 14.18 12.61
CA ARG A 170 -1.44 14.78 11.82
C ARG A 170 -2.39 13.73 11.26
N VAL A 171 -1.89 12.54 10.95
CA VAL A 171 -2.70 11.42 10.42
C VAL A 171 -3.82 11.00 11.37
N LEU A 172 -3.63 11.10 12.69
CA LEU A 172 -4.64 10.73 13.68
C LEU A 172 -5.92 11.58 13.54
N ASN A 173 -5.77 12.88 13.23
CA ASN A 173 -6.92 13.75 12.97
C ASN A 173 -7.61 13.40 11.66
N ASN A 174 -6.85 13.05 10.62
CA ASN A 174 -7.40 12.61 9.34
C ASN A 174 -8.25 11.34 9.51
N ILE A 175 -7.74 10.35 10.25
CA ILE A 175 -8.45 9.10 10.55
C ILE A 175 -9.76 9.39 11.28
N LYS A 176 -9.73 10.19 12.36
CA LYS A 176 -10.93 10.57 13.11
C LYS A 176 -11.97 11.26 12.22
N THR A 177 -11.54 12.23 11.40
CA THR A 177 -12.42 12.93 10.47
C THR A 177 -13.08 11.97 9.46
N LEU A 178 -12.32 11.00 8.94
CA LEU A 178 -12.85 9.99 8.03
C LEU A 178 -13.83 9.07 8.74
N LYS A 179 -13.52 8.56 9.92
CA LYS A 179 -14.41 7.65 10.67
C LYS A 179 -15.69 8.35 11.16
N GLU A 180 -15.60 9.63 11.54
CA GLU A 180 -16.80 10.41 11.89
C GLU A 180 -17.74 10.60 10.69
N LYS A 181 -17.18 10.83 9.50
CA LYS A 181 -17.96 11.07 8.28
C LYS A 181 -18.39 9.80 7.55
N TYR A 182 -17.55 8.78 7.59
CA TYR A 182 -17.70 7.50 6.89
C TYR A 182 -17.37 6.33 7.83
N PRO A 183 -18.28 5.98 8.77
CA PRO A 183 -18.00 4.99 9.82
C PRO A 183 -17.59 3.61 9.32
N ASP A 184 -18.12 3.20 8.16
CA ASP A 184 -17.88 1.88 7.56
C ASP A 184 -16.66 1.85 6.62
N LEU A 185 -16.02 3.01 6.39
CA LEU A 185 -14.84 3.09 5.54
C LEU A 185 -13.67 2.31 6.14
N ILE A 186 -13.10 1.42 5.36
CA ILE A 186 -11.87 0.73 5.74
C ILE A 186 -10.70 1.72 5.64
N ILE A 187 -9.96 1.89 6.72
CA ILE A 187 -8.80 2.78 6.80
C ILE A 187 -7.53 1.97 7.05
N SER A 188 -6.59 2.07 6.13
CA SER A 188 -5.20 1.63 6.27
C SER A 188 -4.33 2.79 6.75
N VAL A 189 -3.26 2.48 7.51
CA VAL A 189 -2.17 3.44 7.77
C VAL A 189 -0.85 2.82 7.38
N ASP A 190 -0.10 3.52 6.52
CA ASP A 190 1.26 3.13 6.11
C ASP A 190 2.29 4.19 6.50
N GLY A 191 3.35 3.73 7.14
CA GLY A 191 4.50 4.54 7.55
C GLY A 191 4.54 4.91 9.04
N GLY A 192 5.73 4.82 9.61
CA GLY A 192 6.00 5.21 11.00
C GLY A 192 5.44 4.26 12.08
N VAL A 193 4.85 3.13 11.68
CA VAL A 193 4.22 2.18 12.61
C VAL A 193 5.27 1.51 13.51
N ASN A 194 5.04 1.61 14.82
CA ASN A 194 5.70 0.86 15.89
C ASN A 194 4.66 0.49 16.96
N PHE A 195 5.02 -0.21 18.01
CA PHE A 195 4.04 -0.67 19.02
C PHE A 195 3.25 0.47 19.70
N GLU A 196 3.92 1.57 20.07
CA GLU A 196 3.26 2.73 20.69
C GLU A 196 2.30 3.40 19.69
N ILE A 197 2.74 3.59 18.45
CA ILE A 197 1.94 4.21 17.40
C ILE A 197 0.78 3.31 16.99
N ALA A 198 0.99 1.99 16.89
CA ALA A 198 -0.07 1.04 16.57
C ALA A 198 -1.25 1.15 17.53
N GLN A 199 -0.99 1.29 18.85
CA GLN A 199 -2.05 1.49 19.82
C GLN A 199 -2.84 2.78 19.56
N LYS A 200 -2.17 3.91 19.32
CA LYS A 200 -2.83 5.19 19.00
C LYS A 200 -3.67 5.10 17.72
N LEU A 201 -3.19 4.37 16.72
CA LEU A 201 -3.89 4.17 15.45
C LEU A 201 -5.15 3.31 15.63
N ILE A 202 -5.06 2.23 16.40
CA ILE A 202 -6.21 1.37 16.72
C ILE A 202 -7.28 2.16 17.50
N GLU A 203 -6.87 2.94 18.51
CA GLU A 203 -7.77 3.83 19.26
C GLU A 203 -8.42 4.91 18.36
N ALA A 204 -7.74 5.34 17.30
CA ALA A 204 -8.28 6.26 16.30
C ALA A 204 -9.27 5.60 15.31
N GLY A 205 -9.35 4.26 15.28
CA GLY A 205 -10.30 3.50 14.47
C GLY A 205 -9.72 2.97 13.15
N VAL A 206 -8.40 2.74 13.09
CA VAL A 206 -7.76 2.11 11.91
C VAL A 206 -8.14 0.63 11.82
N ASP A 207 -8.35 0.15 10.58
CA ASP A 207 -8.67 -1.25 10.31
C ASP A 207 -7.44 -2.05 9.88
N ARG A 208 -6.42 -1.39 9.28
CA ARG A 208 -5.21 -2.02 8.74
C ARG A 208 -3.95 -1.26 9.12
N LEU A 209 -2.93 -1.99 9.57
CA LEU A 209 -1.59 -1.47 9.87
C LEU A 209 -0.60 -2.00 8.83
N VAL A 210 -0.09 -1.10 8.00
CA VAL A 210 0.97 -1.40 7.05
C VAL A 210 2.32 -1.09 7.70
N ALA A 211 3.14 -2.12 7.90
CA ALA A 211 4.37 -2.01 8.67
C ALA A 211 5.55 -2.66 7.93
N GLY A 212 6.53 -1.86 7.53
CA GLY A 212 7.74 -2.34 6.88
C GLY A 212 8.82 -2.75 7.89
N SER A 213 9.54 -1.77 8.42
CA SER A 213 10.72 -2.01 9.25
C SER A 213 10.42 -2.73 10.57
N LEU A 214 9.24 -2.51 11.16
CA LEU A 214 8.83 -3.17 12.40
C LEU A 214 8.76 -4.70 12.22
N LEU A 215 8.25 -5.17 11.09
CA LEU A 215 8.09 -6.60 10.81
C LEU A 215 9.34 -7.20 10.17
N LEU A 216 9.86 -6.58 9.09
CA LEU A 216 10.94 -7.17 8.29
C LEU A 216 12.32 -7.15 8.97
N LYS A 217 12.49 -6.38 10.07
CA LYS A 217 13.71 -6.34 10.89
C LYS A 217 13.51 -6.96 12.27
N ALA A 218 12.34 -7.53 12.55
CA ALA A 218 12.07 -8.20 13.81
C ALA A 218 12.96 -9.46 13.97
N GLU A 219 13.43 -9.71 15.17
CA GLU A 219 14.10 -10.97 15.51
C GLU A 219 13.13 -12.15 15.43
N ASP A 220 11.88 -11.95 15.89
CA ASP A 220 10.77 -12.88 15.73
C ASP A 220 9.53 -12.14 15.20
N ILE A 221 9.23 -12.42 13.93
CA ILE A 221 8.07 -11.82 13.24
C ILE A 221 6.74 -12.30 13.86
N ARG A 222 6.65 -13.58 14.27
CA ARG A 222 5.41 -14.13 14.85
C ARG A 222 5.11 -13.51 16.19
N GLU A 223 6.13 -13.32 17.03
CA GLU A 223 5.99 -12.62 18.31
C GLU A 223 5.57 -11.17 18.08
N THR A 224 6.22 -10.47 17.15
CA THR A 224 5.89 -9.08 16.80
C THR A 224 4.42 -8.93 16.35
N ILE A 225 3.95 -9.83 15.50
CA ILE A 225 2.54 -9.85 15.04
C ILE A 225 1.61 -10.12 16.23
N SER A 226 1.92 -11.12 17.06
CA SER A 226 1.11 -11.45 18.24
C SER A 226 0.99 -10.27 19.21
N VAL A 227 2.05 -9.49 19.40
CA VAL A 227 1.99 -8.26 20.21
C VAL A 227 1.06 -7.24 19.59
N LEU A 228 1.15 -7.00 18.26
CA LEU A 228 0.25 -6.05 17.57
C LEU A 228 -1.22 -6.48 17.63
N GLU A 229 -1.51 -7.77 17.45
CA GLU A 229 -2.87 -8.33 17.53
C GLU A 229 -3.48 -8.20 18.94
N ASN A 230 -2.65 -8.23 19.98
CA ASN A 230 -3.09 -8.09 21.37
C ASN A 230 -3.29 -6.62 21.82
N LEU A 231 -3.01 -5.64 20.95
CA LEU A 231 -3.31 -4.22 21.22
C LEU A 231 -4.81 -3.88 21.01
N VAL A 232 -5.60 -4.80 20.44
CA VAL A 232 -7.03 -4.62 20.09
C VAL A 232 -7.93 -4.91 21.27
#